data_04f0b3627cfffdca424a5c6c6772a9ef
#
_entry.id   04f0b3627cfffdca424a5c6c6772a9ef
#
_cell.length_a   1.000
_cell.length_b   1.000
_cell.length_c   1.000
_cell.angle_alpha   90.00
_cell.angle_beta   90.00
_cell.angle_gamma   90.00
#
_symmetry.space_group_name_H-M   'P 1'
#
loop_
_entity.id
_entity.type
_entity.pdbx_description
1 polymer ?
#
loop_
_entity_poly.entity_id
_entity_poly.type
_entity_poly.pdbx_seq_one_letter_code
_entity_poly.pdbx_strand_id
1 'polypeptide(L)'
;MAAPISPSNYSGVLKVAGAPVGQELGRYYLREAEQAYQSGGSIIVIIATDAPLSDRNLRRLARRAFIGVGNTGSSMSNGSGDYALAFATAEAVRRTPDRRSGATIIEDLPNDKISPLFQAVAEATEEAVYNAMLQATSTTGVDDHRLEALPLDRLKEILARHGIGTPTK
;
A
#
# COMPACT_ATOMS: atom_id res chain seq x y z
N MET A 1 -0.05 11.37 9.49
CA MET A 1 0.40 9.96 9.34
C MET A 1 1.14 9.85 8.01
N ALA A 2 2.41 9.48 8.01
CA ALA A 2 3.19 9.29 6.79
C ALA A 2 3.46 7.80 6.62
N ALA A 3 3.11 7.24 5.47
CA ALA A 3 3.44 5.86 5.13
C ALA A 3 4.47 5.88 3.98
N PRO A 4 5.77 5.76 4.24
CA PRO A 4 6.73 5.55 3.18
C PRO A 4 6.51 4.15 2.59
N ILE A 5 6.38 4.06 1.27
CA ILE A 5 6.31 2.79 0.56
C ILE A 5 7.59 2.57 -0.20
N SER A 6 8.15 1.39 -0.03
CA SER A 6 9.19 0.85 -0.90
C SER A 6 8.62 0.54 -2.29
N PRO A 7 9.43 0.55 -3.37
CA PRO A 7 8.97 0.19 -4.70
C PRO A 7 8.24 -1.15 -4.67
N SER A 8 7.05 -1.16 -5.26
CA SER A 8 6.16 -2.31 -5.28
C SER A 8 6.09 -2.88 -6.69
N ASN A 9 6.37 -4.17 -6.83
CA ASN A 9 6.11 -4.94 -8.03
C ASN A 9 5.23 -6.14 -7.66
N TYR A 10 3.95 -5.96 -7.56
CA TYR A 10 3.03 -7.04 -7.20
C TYR A 10 2.10 -7.41 -8.35
N SER A 11 1.68 -8.66 -8.34
CA SER A 11 0.76 -9.21 -9.32
C SER A 11 -0.67 -8.75 -9.06
N GLY A 12 -1.40 -8.49 -10.13
CA GLY A 12 -2.81 -8.13 -10.03
C GLY A 12 -3.35 -7.47 -11.29
N VAL A 13 -4.50 -6.87 -11.14
CA VAL A 13 -5.15 -6.04 -12.15
C VAL A 13 -5.21 -4.63 -11.62
N LEU A 14 -4.30 -3.77 -12.05
CA LEU A 14 -4.24 -2.39 -11.54
C LEU A 14 -5.61 -1.72 -11.61
N LYS A 15 -6.04 -1.23 -10.47
CA LYS A 15 -7.22 -0.38 -10.32
C LYS A 15 -6.80 0.98 -9.79
N VAL A 16 -7.38 2.03 -10.31
CA VAL A 16 -7.21 3.40 -9.80
C VAL A 16 -8.60 3.98 -9.57
N ALA A 17 -8.92 4.28 -8.32
CA ALA A 17 -10.24 4.73 -7.89
C ALA A 17 -11.38 3.81 -8.42
N GLY A 18 -11.15 2.50 -8.47
CA GLY A 18 -12.09 1.51 -8.98
C GLY A 18 -12.06 1.25 -10.48
N ALA A 19 -11.47 2.14 -11.29
CA ALA A 19 -11.34 1.91 -12.75
C ALA A 19 -10.33 0.79 -13.03
N PRO A 20 -10.63 -0.17 -13.93
CA PRO A 20 -9.80 -1.33 -14.22
C PRO A 20 -8.64 -0.99 -15.18
N VAL A 21 -7.76 -0.09 -14.76
CA VAL A 21 -6.69 0.49 -15.58
C VAL A 21 -5.78 -0.57 -16.20
N GLY A 22 -5.42 -1.60 -15.44
CA GLY A 22 -4.57 -2.69 -15.93
C GLY A 22 -5.18 -3.43 -17.11
N GLN A 23 -6.49 -3.67 -17.08
CA GLN A 23 -7.21 -4.32 -18.20
C GLN A 23 -7.25 -3.42 -19.44
N GLU A 24 -7.56 -2.15 -19.26
CA GLU A 24 -7.65 -1.20 -20.36
C GLU A 24 -6.29 -0.86 -20.99
N LEU A 25 -5.21 -0.98 -20.24
CA LEU A 25 -3.84 -0.92 -20.76
C LEU A 25 -3.38 -2.24 -21.38
N GLY A 26 -4.15 -3.33 -21.23
CA GLY A 26 -3.77 -4.66 -21.69
C GLY A 26 -2.60 -5.27 -20.90
N ARG A 27 -2.33 -4.77 -19.69
CA ARG A 27 -1.22 -5.19 -18.82
C ARG A 27 -1.77 -5.62 -17.46
N TYR A 28 -2.02 -6.92 -17.29
CA TYR A 28 -2.56 -7.46 -16.04
C TYR A 28 -2.15 -8.92 -15.85
N TYR A 29 -2.11 -9.33 -14.60
CA TYR A 29 -1.78 -10.69 -14.19
C TYR A 29 -2.81 -11.70 -14.74
N LEU A 30 -2.33 -12.85 -15.17
CA LEU A 30 -3.14 -13.93 -15.78
C LEU A 30 -3.81 -13.58 -17.13
N ARG A 31 -3.35 -12.53 -17.80
CA ARG A 31 -3.80 -12.27 -19.17
C ARG A 31 -3.49 -13.44 -20.11
N GLU A 32 -2.31 -14.03 -19.92
CA GLU A 32 -1.86 -15.24 -20.62
C GLU A 32 -1.48 -16.26 -19.54
N ALA A 33 -2.02 -17.47 -19.59
CA ALA A 33 -1.85 -18.48 -18.56
C ALA A 33 -0.37 -18.84 -18.29
N GLU A 34 0.49 -18.75 -19.30
CA GLU A 34 1.92 -19.01 -19.20
C GLU A 34 2.70 -17.92 -18.45
N GLN A 35 2.21 -16.68 -18.46
CA GLN A 35 2.84 -15.57 -17.75
C GLN A 35 2.60 -15.65 -16.22
N ALA A 36 1.61 -16.42 -15.78
CA ALA A 36 1.27 -16.57 -14.38
C ALA A 36 2.41 -17.12 -13.51
N TYR A 37 3.30 -17.91 -14.10
CA TYR A 37 4.40 -18.55 -13.37
C TYR A 37 5.63 -17.66 -13.19
N GLN A 38 5.73 -16.56 -13.92
CA GLN A 38 6.92 -15.67 -13.93
C GLN A 38 6.73 -14.38 -13.14
N SER A 39 5.54 -14.09 -12.66
CA SER A 39 5.28 -12.85 -11.93
C SER A 39 5.53 -13.03 -10.43
N GLY A 40 6.76 -12.87 -10.02
CA GLY A 40 7.08 -12.53 -8.64
C GLY A 40 6.65 -11.09 -8.36
N GLY A 41 6.12 -10.85 -7.17
CA GLY A 41 5.81 -9.50 -6.69
C GLY A 41 6.05 -9.47 -5.19
N SER A 42 6.27 -8.30 -4.63
CA SER A 42 6.42 -8.13 -3.19
C SER A 42 6.11 -6.69 -2.82
N ILE A 43 5.58 -6.50 -1.62
CA ILE A 43 5.38 -5.18 -1.06
C ILE A 43 5.73 -5.16 0.42
N ILE A 44 6.43 -4.13 0.86
CA ILE A 44 6.64 -3.85 2.28
C ILE A 44 5.98 -2.52 2.60
N VAL A 45 5.01 -2.53 3.52
CA VAL A 45 4.33 -1.34 4.01
C VAL A 45 4.78 -1.05 5.44
N ILE A 46 5.26 0.17 5.67
CA ILE A 46 5.65 0.66 6.99
C ILE A 46 4.69 1.76 7.41
N ILE A 47 4.03 1.57 8.56
CA ILE A 47 3.04 2.49 9.09
C ILE A 47 3.60 3.13 10.35
N ALA A 48 3.68 4.45 10.36
CA ALA A 48 3.96 5.25 11.55
C ALA A 48 2.69 5.93 12.03
N THR A 49 2.42 5.89 13.32
CA THR A 49 1.29 6.59 13.95
C THR A 49 1.72 7.29 15.24
N ASP A 50 1.13 8.43 15.52
CA ASP A 50 1.25 9.15 16.78
C ASP A 50 0.16 8.78 17.79
N ALA A 51 -0.75 7.88 17.42
CA ALA A 51 -1.73 7.33 18.34
C ALA A 51 -1.07 6.40 19.37
N PRO A 52 -1.47 6.45 20.65
CA PRO A 52 -0.98 5.55 21.67
C PRO A 52 -1.57 4.15 21.46
N LEU A 53 -0.82 3.26 20.83
CA LEU A 53 -1.25 1.91 20.51
C LEU A 53 -0.32 0.87 21.12
N SER A 54 -0.92 -0.15 21.72
CA SER A 54 -0.20 -1.37 22.13
C SER A 54 0.28 -2.17 20.89
N ASP A 55 1.18 -3.13 21.12
CA ASP A 55 1.65 -4.06 20.08
C ASP A 55 0.51 -4.83 19.42
N ARG A 56 -0.50 -5.24 20.20
CA ARG A 56 -1.71 -5.89 19.68
C ARG A 56 -2.44 -5.00 18.70
N ASN A 57 -2.64 -3.73 19.03
CA ASN A 57 -3.36 -2.77 18.19
C ASN A 57 -2.52 -2.33 16.99
N LEU A 58 -1.20 -2.23 17.11
CA LEU A 58 -0.28 -2.01 15.99
C LEU A 58 -0.32 -3.16 14.98
N ARG A 59 -0.38 -4.43 15.42
CA ARG A 59 -0.55 -5.58 14.51
C ARG A 59 -1.89 -5.54 13.79
N ARG A 60 -2.97 -5.11 14.47
CA ARG A 60 -4.28 -4.92 13.82
C ARG A 60 -4.24 -3.81 12.80
N LEU A 61 -3.52 -2.72 13.09
CA LEU A 61 -3.31 -1.61 12.17
C LEU A 61 -2.54 -2.07 10.93
N ALA A 62 -1.40 -2.76 11.12
CA ALA A 62 -0.59 -3.29 10.03
C ALA A 62 -1.38 -4.17 9.05
N ARG A 63 -2.26 -5.03 9.56
CA ARG A 63 -3.11 -5.88 8.71
C ARG A 63 -4.05 -5.10 7.80
N ARG A 64 -4.41 -3.85 8.11
CA ARG A 64 -5.28 -3.00 7.28
C ARG A 64 -4.56 -2.43 6.06
N ALA A 65 -3.24 -2.40 6.06
CA ALA A 65 -2.48 -2.03 4.88
C ALA A 65 -2.81 -2.92 3.67
N PHE A 66 -3.05 -4.21 3.89
CA PHE A 66 -3.39 -5.14 2.82
C PHE A 66 -4.75 -4.87 2.17
N ILE A 67 -5.65 -4.16 2.86
CA ILE A 67 -6.88 -3.65 2.24
C ILE A 67 -6.52 -2.62 1.18
N GLY A 68 -5.68 -1.63 1.51
CA GLY A 68 -5.21 -0.63 0.56
C GLY A 68 -4.47 -1.25 -0.62
N VAL A 69 -3.59 -2.22 -0.37
CA VAL A 69 -2.91 -2.97 -1.44
C VAL A 69 -3.91 -3.70 -2.34
N GLY A 70 -4.91 -4.36 -1.76
CA GLY A 70 -5.98 -5.05 -2.50
C GLY A 70 -6.84 -4.08 -3.33
N ASN A 71 -7.13 -2.89 -2.81
CA ASN A 71 -7.89 -1.85 -3.53
C ASN A 71 -7.18 -1.41 -4.81
N THR A 72 -5.85 -1.37 -4.83
CA THR A 72 -5.07 -1.07 -6.03
C THR A 72 -5.04 -2.21 -7.04
N GLY A 73 -5.64 -3.36 -6.71
CA GLY A 73 -5.82 -4.50 -7.60
C GLY A 73 -4.83 -5.64 -7.42
N SER A 74 -4.00 -5.62 -6.38
CA SER A 74 -3.12 -6.75 -6.06
C SER A 74 -3.91 -7.99 -5.68
N SER A 75 -3.50 -9.14 -6.19
CA SER A 75 -4.02 -10.46 -5.81
C SER A 75 -3.18 -11.14 -4.73
N MET A 76 -2.05 -10.53 -4.31
CA MET A 76 -1.10 -11.17 -3.37
C MET A 76 -0.82 -12.61 -3.79
N SER A 77 -0.37 -12.78 -5.03
CA SER A 77 -0.20 -14.09 -5.66
C SER A 77 0.84 -14.95 -4.94
N ASN A 78 0.79 -16.27 -5.21
CA ASN A 78 1.79 -17.18 -4.67
C ASN A 78 3.21 -16.74 -5.08
N GLY A 79 4.13 -16.68 -4.11
CA GLY A 79 5.49 -16.15 -4.32
C GLY A 79 5.63 -14.66 -4.02
N SER A 80 4.54 -13.93 -3.79
CA SER A 80 4.61 -12.54 -3.30
C SER A 80 5.02 -12.51 -1.82
N GLY A 81 6.06 -11.76 -1.49
CA GLY A 81 6.50 -11.53 -0.12
C GLY A 81 5.90 -10.22 0.42
N ASP A 82 4.67 -10.28 0.94
CA ASP A 82 3.93 -9.10 1.38
C ASP A 82 4.03 -8.93 2.89
N TYR A 83 4.60 -7.82 3.32
CA TYR A 83 4.82 -7.53 4.73
C TYR A 83 4.25 -6.16 5.10
N ALA A 84 3.68 -6.07 6.30
CA ALA A 84 3.27 -4.81 6.89
C ALA A 84 3.79 -4.70 8.32
N LEU A 85 4.44 -3.59 8.62
CA LEU A 85 4.97 -3.23 9.92
C LEU A 85 4.29 -1.95 10.41
N ALA A 86 3.97 -1.87 11.69
CA ALA A 86 3.44 -0.65 12.29
C ALA A 86 4.17 -0.33 13.58
N PHE A 87 4.42 0.95 13.82
CA PHE A 87 4.98 1.45 15.07
C PHE A 87 4.31 2.75 15.51
N ALA A 88 4.28 2.96 16.82
CA ALA A 88 3.78 4.20 17.42
C ALA A 88 4.92 5.10 17.85
N THR A 89 4.79 6.40 17.56
CA THR A 89 5.72 7.45 18.00
C THR A 89 5.24 8.20 19.24
N ALA A 90 4.02 7.92 19.72
CA ALA A 90 3.44 8.54 20.88
C ALA A 90 4.35 8.40 22.13
N GLU A 91 4.57 9.49 22.84
CA GLU A 91 5.39 9.53 24.07
C GLU A 91 4.91 8.49 25.09
N ALA A 92 3.60 8.37 25.26
CA ALA A 92 2.95 7.49 26.22
C ALA A 92 3.30 6.00 26.06
N VAL A 93 3.63 5.55 24.82
CA VAL A 93 3.96 4.15 24.54
C VAL A 93 5.44 3.91 24.22
N ARG A 94 6.23 4.98 24.22
CA ARG A 94 7.65 4.92 23.87
C ARG A 94 8.43 4.15 24.95
N ARG A 95 9.22 3.17 24.54
CA ARG A 95 10.05 2.34 25.44
C ARG A 95 11.43 3.00 25.67
N THR A 96 11.45 4.02 26.55
CA THR A 96 12.71 4.66 26.99
C THR A 96 13.54 3.69 27.84
N PRO A 97 14.86 3.93 28.04
CA PRO A 97 15.68 3.13 28.96
C PRO A 97 15.05 3.00 30.34
N ASP A 98 14.53 4.09 30.90
CA ASP A 98 13.91 4.11 32.24
C ASP A 98 12.63 3.25 32.28
N ARG A 99 11.81 3.31 31.26
CA ARG A 99 10.60 2.47 31.15
C ARG A 99 10.90 0.98 30.89
N ARG A 100 12.14 0.62 30.54
CA ARG A 100 12.59 -0.76 30.38
C ARG A 100 13.17 -1.36 31.64
N SER A 101 13.48 -0.55 32.66
CA SER A 101 14.11 -1.01 33.93
C SER A 101 13.15 -1.76 34.83
N GLY A 102 11.84 -1.70 34.62
CA GLY A 102 10.84 -2.36 35.47
C GLY A 102 9.46 -2.44 34.82
N ALA A 103 8.48 -2.86 35.58
CA ALA A 103 7.08 -2.86 35.17
C ALA A 103 6.60 -1.42 34.94
N THR A 104 5.90 -1.19 33.85
CA THR A 104 5.35 0.13 33.50
C THR A 104 3.94 0.00 32.97
N ILE A 105 3.15 1.06 33.16
CA ILE A 105 1.83 1.21 32.54
C ILE A 105 2.03 1.92 31.21
N ILE A 106 1.45 1.39 30.15
CA ILE A 106 1.38 2.04 28.84
C ILE A 106 -0.07 2.38 28.52
N GLU A 107 -0.28 3.50 27.86
CA GLU A 107 -1.59 3.85 27.33
C GLU A 107 -1.91 2.98 26.12
N ASP A 108 -3.18 2.66 25.91
CA ASP A 108 -3.66 2.02 24.71
C ASP A 108 -5.01 2.61 24.33
N LEU A 109 -5.16 3.01 23.07
CA LEU A 109 -6.39 3.57 22.57
C LEU A 109 -7.52 2.51 22.66
N PRO A 110 -8.68 2.84 23.25
CA PRO A 110 -9.80 1.91 23.37
C PRO A 110 -10.25 1.37 22.02
N ASN A 111 -10.68 0.10 21.99
CA ASN A 111 -11.06 -0.59 20.75
C ASN A 111 -12.18 0.10 19.97
N ASP A 112 -13.11 0.76 20.65
CA ASP A 112 -14.22 1.51 20.03
C ASP A 112 -13.76 2.81 19.35
N LYS A 113 -12.54 3.26 19.58
CA LYS A 113 -11.93 4.46 18.98
C LYS A 113 -10.93 4.16 17.84
N ILE A 114 -10.63 2.90 17.58
CA ILE A 114 -9.55 2.54 16.65
C ILE A 114 -9.99 2.48 15.17
N SER A 115 -11.29 2.35 14.89
CA SER A 115 -11.80 2.18 13.52
C SER A 115 -11.39 3.30 12.54
N PRO A 116 -11.36 4.58 12.91
CA PRO A 116 -10.86 5.64 12.03
C PRO A 116 -9.40 5.43 11.61
N LEU A 117 -8.54 4.88 12.49
CA LEU A 117 -7.16 4.58 12.17
C LEU A 117 -7.05 3.41 11.18
N PHE A 118 -7.95 2.43 11.26
CA PHE A 118 -7.99 1.31 10.32
C PHE A 118 -8.35 1.80 8.91
N GLN A 119 -9.34 2.68 8.81
CA GLN A 119 -9.71 3.29 7.53
C GLN A 119 -8.55 4.13 6.98
N ALA A 120 -7.98 4.99 7.82
CA ALA A 120 -6.86 5.85 7.42
C ALA A 120 -5.63 5.06 6.92
N VAL A 121 -5.33 3.89 7.50
CA VAL A 121 -4.23 3.04 7.00
C VAL A 121 -4.54 2.47 5.62
N ALA A 122 -5.76 1.99 5.40
CA ALA A 122 -6.15 1.47 4.10
C ALA A 122 -6.03 2.55 3.01
N GLU A 123 -6.57 3.74 3.27
CA GLU A 123 -6.52 4.89 2.35
C GLU A 123 -5.08 5.38 2.12
N ALA A 124 -4.30 5.57 3.17
CA ALA A 124 -2.91 6.03 3.05
C ALA A 124 -2.02 5.01 2.34
N THR A 125 -2.29 3.71 2.48
CA THR A 125 -1.56 2.67 1.75
C THR A 125 -1.90 2.71 0.27
N GLU A 126 -3.18 2.82 -0.07
CA GLU A 126 -3.65 2.97 -1.45
C GLU A 126 -3.05 4.21 -2.12
N GLU A 127 -3.12 5.37 -1.45
CA GLU A 127 -2.53 6.62 -1.93
C GLU A 127 -1.02 6.49 -2.17
N ALA A 128 -0.31 5.87 -1.24
CA ALA A 128 1.14 5.74 -1.36
C ALA A 128 1.56 4.81 -2.51
N VAL A 129 0.78 3.76 -2.82
CA VAL A 129 0.97 2.93 -4.02
C VAL A 129 0.74 3.76 -5.28
N TYR A 130 -0.33 4.56 -5.35
CA TYR A 130 -0.57 5.44 -6.48
C TYR A 130 0.54 6.47 -6.65
N ASN A 131 0.98 7.11 -5.59
CA ASN A 131 2.07 8.08 -5.63
C ASN A 131 3.37 7.46 -6.16
N ALA A 132 3.70 6.24 -5.73
CA ALA A 132 4.87 5.52 -6.24
C ALA A 132 4.78 5.26 -7.76
N MET A 133 3.62 4.82 -8.24
CA MET A 133 3.43 4.55 -9.67
C MET A 133 3.36 5.81 -10.53
N LEU A 134 2.70 6.87 -10.04
CA LEU A 134 2.54 8.12 -10.78
C LEU A 134 3.85 8.92 -10.90
N GLN A 135 4.78 8.73 -9.96
CA GLN A 135 6.08 9.40 -9.97
C GLN A 135 7.19 8.54 -10.57
N ALA A 136 6.92 7.28 -10.89
CA ALA A 136 7.91 6.39 -11.48
C ALA A 136 8.32 6.85 -12.88
N THR A 137 9.59 6.66 -13.20
CA THR A 137 10.14 6.87 -14.55
C THR A 137 10.57 5.55 -15.15
N SER A 138 10.52 5.44 -16.47
CA SER A 138 11.03 4.25 -17.17
C SER A 138 12.53 4.09 -16.91
N THR A 139 12.94 2.88 -16.54
CA THR A 139 14.31 2.58 -16.15
C THR A 139 14.81 1.36 -16.90
N THR A 140 16.04 1.42 -17.39
CA THR A 140 16.75 0.28 -17.97
C THR A 140 17.81 -0.20 -16.98
N GLY A 141 17.76 -1.47 -16.62
CA GLY A 141 18.69 -2.11 -15.71
C GLY A 141 19.76 -2.93 -16.45
N VAL A 142 20.29 -3.93 -15.74
CA VAL A 142 21.31 -4.87 -16.28
C VAL A 142 20.69 -5.69 -17.42
N ASP A 143 21.50 -6.05 -18.40
CA ASP A 143 21.11 -6.86 -19.57
C ASP A 143 19.92 -6.27 -20.37
N ASP A 144 19.87 -4.94 -20.44
CA ASP A 144 18.79 -4.20 -21.15
C ASP A 144 17.37 -4.49 -20.62
N HIS A 145 17.24 -5.06 -19.43
CA HIS A 145 15.93 -5.20 -18.77
C HIS A 145 15.28 -3.83 -18.55
N ARG A 146 14.23 -3.56 -19.28
CA ARG A 146 13.51 -2.30 -19.22
C ARG A 146 12.19 -2.43 -18.46
N LEU A 147 12.00 -1.59 -17.46
CA LEU A 147 10.73 -1.37 -16.79
C LEU A 147 10.15 -0.03 -17.26
N GLU A 148 8.95 -0.08 -17.80
CA GLU A 148 8.25 1.12 -18.27
C GLU A 148 7.40 1.72 -17.16
N ALA A 149 7.45 3.05 -17.05
CA ALA A 149 6.54 3.81 -16.20
C ALA A 149 5.09 3.66 -16.67
N LEU A 150 4.16 3.97 -15.77
CA LEU A 150 2.75 4.05 -16.10
C LEU A 150 2.52 5.16 -17.15
N PRO A 151 1.84 4.87 -18.28
CA PRO A 151 1.59 5.87 -19.31
C PRO A 151 0.50 6.86 -18.84
N LEU A 152 0.91 7.99 -18.26
CA LEU A 152 0.03 8.93 -17.56
C LEU A 152 -1.08 9.52 -18.43
N ASP A 153 -0.82 9.77 -19.70
CA ASP A 153 -1.85 10.31 -20.61
C ASP A 153 -2.93 9.28 -20.87
N ARG A 154 -2.54 8.01 -21.08
CA ARG A 154 -3.51 6.91 -21.21
C ARG A 154 -4.29 6.68 -19.92
N LEU A 155 -3.63 6.81 -18.77
CA LEU A 155 -4.30 6.75 -17.47
C LEU A 155 -5.38 7.82 -17.36
N LYS A 156 -5.06 9.08 -17.69
CA LYS A 156 -6.04 10.19 -17.66
C LYS A 156 -7.25 9.92 -18.55
N GLU A 157 -7.01 9.42 -19.78
CA GLU A 157 -8.08 9.05 -20.70
C GLU A 157 -8.99 7.94 -20.13
N ILE A 158 -8.39 6.92 -19.51
CA ILE A 158 -9.13 5.83 -18.86
C ILE A 158 -9.97 6.38 -17.72
N LEU A 159 -9.38 7.14 -16.81
CA LEU A 159 -10.08 7.72 -15.67
C LEU A 159 -11.24 8.63 -16.11
N ALA A 160 -11.03 9.45 -17.14
CA ALA A 160 -12.07 10.31 -17.70
C ALA A 160 -13.28 9.51 -18.23
N ARG A 161 -13.04 8.37 -18.92
CA ARG A 161 -14.12 7.47 -19.39
C ARG A 161 -14.92 6.87 -18.24
N HIS A 162 -14.29 6.67 -17.08
CA HIS A 162 -14.95 6.21 -15.85
C HIS A 162 -15.52 7.34 -14.98
N GLY A 163 -15.52 8.58 -15.45
CA GLY A 163 -16.03 9.74 -14.72
C GLY A 163 -15.16 10.16 -13.53
N ILE A 164 -13.91 9.69 -13.47
CA ILE A 164 -12.97 9.97 -12.39
C ILE A 164 -12.09 11.17 -12.78
N GLY A 165 -11.99 12.16 -11.88
CA GLY A 165 -11.17 13.34 -12.11
C GLY A 165 -11.76 14.40 -13.05
N THR A 166 -12.96 14.21 -13.55
CA THR A 166 -13.70 15.27 -14.24
C THR A 166 -14.32 16.20 -13.20
N PRO A 167 -14.07 17.53 -13.29
CA PRO A 167 -14.77 18.47 -12.41
C PRO A 167 -16.29 18.29 -12.60
N THR A 168 -16.99 17.99 -11.53
CA THR A 168 -18.46 18.13 -11.50
C THR A 168 -18.79 19.59 -11.77
N LYS A 169 -19.49 19.85 -12.86
CA LYS A 169 -20.04 21.19 -13.18
C LYS A 169 -21.06 21.62 -12.14
#